data_dfd8872a6380e7cc12f2b8c3299e1b8c
#
_entry.id   dfd8872a6380e7cc12f2b8c3299e1b8c
#
_cell.length_a   1.000
_cell.length_b   1.000
_cell.length_c   1.000
_cell.angle_alpha   90.00
_cell.angle_beta   90.00
_cell.angle_gamma   90.00
#
_symmetry.space_group_name_H-M   'P 1'
#
loop_
_entity.id
_entity.type
_entity.pdbx_description
1 polymer ?
#
loop_
_entity_poly.entity_id
_entity_poly.type
_entity_poly.pdbx_seq_one_letter_code
_entity_poly.pdbx_strand_id
1 'polypeptide(L)'
;MKLADLDIIVTAPPAPGWGGRYWILVKVTTDDGITGWGECYASSVGPDAMKAVIGDVFARHMAGEHPANIELMFRRAYSSGFTQRPDLTVMGAFSGLEMACWDILGKARDCPVWQLLGGKMNDRVRAYTYLYPLAHHALADFWTSPDQAAEAAVAKADAGYTAVKFDPAGPYTLRGGHMPGMRDISMSVAFCKAIHDRGRQPLGPSPGALHTALV
;
A
#
# COMPACT_ATOMS: atom_id res chain seq x y z
N MET A 1 11.61 -27.48 8.70
CA MET A 1 11.22 -26.12 8.23
C MET A 1 10.70 -25.32 9.41
N LYS A 2 11.55 -24.45 9.97
CA LYS A 2 11.24 -23.50 11.04
C LYS A 2 11.75 -22.12 10.67
N LEU A 3 11.05 -21.07 11.04
CA LEU A 3 11.49 -19.68 10.82
C LEU A 3 12.77 -19.42 11.63
N ALA A 4 13.87 -19.08 10.97
CA ALA A 4 15.20 -18.96 11.57
C ALA A 4 15.75 -17.54 11.54
N ASP A 5 15.73 -16.88 10.38
CA ASP A 5 16.34 -15.58 10.18
C ASP A 5 15.38 -14.55 9.60
N LEU A 6 15.64 -13.29 9.91
CA LEU A 6 14.88 -12.13 9.44
C LEU A 6 15.82 -11.02 8.95
N ASP A 7 15.71 -10.66 7.68
CA ASP A 7 16.28 -9.45 7.11
C ASP A 7 15.19 -8.38 6.97
N ILE A 8 15.47 -7.14 7.38
CA ILE A 8 14.56 -6.01 7.24
C ILE A 8 15.22 -4.95 6.36
N ILE A 9 14.62 -4.71 5.20
CA ILE A 9 15.16 -3.84 4.15
C ILE A 9 14.26 -2.61 4.04
N VAL A 10 14.84 -1.43 4.26
CA VAL A 10 14.16 -0.15 4.01
C VAL A 10 14.68 0.42 2.71
N THR A 11 13.77 0.71 1.80
CA THR A 11 14.09 1.35 0.52
C THR A 11 13.17 2.56 0.31
N ALA A 12 13.58 3.46 -0.57
CA ALA A 12 12.80 4.63 -0.94
C ALA A 12 12.68 4.73 -2.45
N PRO A 13 11.53 5.21 -2.98
CA PRO A 13 11.42 5.48 -4.40
C PRO A 13 12.41 6.60 -4.80
N PRO A 14 12.90 6.59 -6.05
CA PRO A 14 13.72 7.69 -6.54
C PRO A 14 12.93 9.00 -6.52
N ALA A 15 13.66 10.13 -6.51
CA ALA A 15 13.01 11.45 -6.63
C ALA A 15 12.10 11.49 -7.88
N PRO A 16 10.91 12.09 -7.77
CA PRO A 16 10.37 12.92 -6.69
C PRO A 16 9.64 12.15 -5.57
N GLY A 17 9.77 10.84 -5.47
CA GLY A 17 9.22 10.07 -4.34
C GLY A 17 7.75 9.65 -4.52
N TRP A 18 7.29 9.46 -5.76
CA TRP A 18 5.94 8.98 -6.04
C TRP A 18 5.72 7.57 -5.48
N GLY A 19 4.58 7.35 -4.82
CA GLY A 19 4.22 6.06 -4.22
C GLY A 19 4.55 5.93 -2.74
N GLY A 20 5.19 6.93 -2.14
CA GLY A 20 5.50 6.94 -0.71
C GLY A 20 6.92 7.39 -0.41
N ARG A 21 7.21 7.58 0.87
CA ARG A 21 8.54 8.04 1.33
C ARG A 21 9.54 6.90 1.41
N TYR A 22 9.07 5.71 1.76
CA TYR A 22 9.87 4.50 1.89
C TYR A 22 8.97 3.27 1.87
N TRP A 23 9.56 2.11 1.60
CA TRP A 23 8.96 0.80 1.77
C TRP A 23 9.80 -0.02 2.74
N ILE A 24 9.14 -0.86 3.54
CA ILE A 24 9.78 -1.76 4.48
C ILE A 24 9.50 -3.18 4.03
N LEU A 25 10.51 -3.82 3.47
CA LEU A 25 10.44 -5.20 3.03
C LEU A 25 11.02 -6.11 4.11
N VAL A 26 10.44 -7.27 4.27
CA VAL A 26 10.97 -8.33 5.13
C VAL A 26 11.29 -9.55 4.29
N LYS A 27 12.43 -10.17 4.58
CA LYS A 27 12.82 -11.46 4.05
C LYS A 27 12.99 -12.39 5.22
N VAL A 28 12.18 -13.43 5.29
CA VAL A 28 12.25 -14.47 6.32
C VAL A 28 12.88 -15.71 5.71
N THR A 29 13.81 -16.32 6.43
CA THR A 29 14.53 -17.54 5.99
C THR A 29 14.24 -18.66 6.99
N THR A 30 13.96 -19.86 6.49
CA THR A 30 13.78 -21.06 7.30
C THR A 30 15.12 -21.76 7.57
N ASP A 31 15.15 -22.63 8.58
CA ASP A 31 16.32 -23.44 8.95
C ASP A 31 16.82 -24.38 7.84
N ASP A 32 15.96 -24.70 6.87
CA ASP A 32 16.27 -25.48 5.67
C ASP A 32 16.49 -24.61 4.40
N GLY A 33 16.58 -23.28 4.56
CA GLY A 33 17.04 -22.35 3.52
C GLY A 33 15.96 -21.80 2.58
N ILE A 34 14.66 -22.12 2.80
CA ILE A 34 13.60 -21.51 2.00
C ILE A 34 13.37 -20.07 2.46
N THR A 35 13.30 -19.13 1.50
CA THR A 35 13.09 -17.71 1.78
C THR A 35 11.72 -17.24 1.34
N GLY A 36 11.06 -16.42 2.16
CA GLY A 36 9.83 -15.72 1.82
C GLY A 36 9.94 -14.21 1.99
N TRP A 37 9.15 -13.49 1.22
CA TRP A 37 9.13 -12.03 1.20
C TRP A 37 7.77 -11.48 1.62
N GLY A 38 7.80 -10.34 2.29
CA GLY A 38 6.62 -9.56 2.62
C GLY A 38 6.93 -8.07 2.70
N GLU A 39 5.90 -7.26 2.81
CA GLU A 39 5.99 -5.82 2.99
C GLU A 39 5.24 -5.40 4.24
N CYS A 40 5.90 -4.63 5.11
CA CYS A 40 5.30 -4.11 6.33
C CYS A 40 4.83 -2.67 6.13
N TYR A 41 3.63 -2.39 6.57
CA TYR A 41 3.08 -1.05 6.55
C TYR A 41 3.42 -0.28 7.83
N ALA A 42 3.85 0.97 7.67
CA ALA A 42 4.07 1.89 8.78
C ALA A 42 3.45 3.24 8.48
N SER A 43 2.45 3.65 9.26
CA SER A 43 1.79 4.95 9.11
C SER A 43 2.12 5.93 10.23
N SER A 44 2.31 5.43 11.45
CA SER A 44 2.39 6.25 12.64
C SER A 44 3.83 6.49 13.14
N VAL A 45 4.78 5.67 12.68
CA VAL A 45 6.18 5.72 13.12
C VAL A 45 7.13 5.70 11.92
N GLY A 46 8.36 6.18 12.12
CA GLY A 46 9.40 6.12 11.09
C GLY A 46 9.97 4.71 10.90
N PRO A 47 10.77 4.51 9.83
CA PRO A 47 11.27 3.17 9.47
C PRO A 47 12.16 2.55 10.55
N ASP A 48 12.96 3.31 11.28
CA ASP A 48 13.82 2.76 12.32
C ASP A 48 13.03 2.19 13.50
N ALA A 49 12.00 2.91 13.95
CA ALA A 49 11.08 2.40 14.97
C ALA A 49 10.35 1.15 14.48
N MET A 50 9.91 1.16 13.21
CA MET A 50 9.21 0.02 12.63
C MET A 50 10.12 -1.21 12.50
N LYS A 51 11.39 -1.04 12.14
CA LYS A 51 12.38 -2.14 12.15
C LYS A 51 12.49 -2.80 13.53
N ALA A 52 12.53 -1.98 14.60
CA ALA A 52 12.56 -2.51 15.97
C ALA A 52 11.29 -3.29 16.31
N VAL A 53 10.11 -2.78 15.93
CA VAL A 53 8.82 -3.48 16.15
C VAL A 53 8.77 -4.79 15.36
N ILE A 54 9.16 -4.81 14.10
CA ILE A 54 9.18 -6.01 13.25
C ILE A 54 10.11 -7.07 13.87
N GLY A 55 11.33 -6.68 14.28
CA GLY A 55 12.28 -7.57 14.91
C GLY A 55 11.75 -8.17 16.23
N ASP A 56 11.12 -7.35 17.05
CA ASP A 56 10.51 -7.78 18.31
C ASP A 56 9.33 -8.75 18.08
N VAL A 57 8.43 -8.45 17.14
CA VAL A 57 7.30 -9.33 16.80
C VAL A 57 7.80 -10.67 16.29
N PHE A 58 8.80 -10.68 15.40
CA PHE A 58 9.40 -11.92 14.90
C PHE A 58 10.02 -12.74 16.04
N ALA A 59 10.88 -12.13 16.84
CA ALA A 59 11.63 -12.82 17.88
C ALA A 59 10.70 -13.44 18.94
N ARG A 60 9.66 -12.73 19.36
CA ARG A 60 8.76 -13.19 20.43
C ARG A 60 7.68 -14.16 19.98
N HIS A 61 7.23 -14.07 18.72
CA HIS A 61 6.01 -14.77 18.31
C HIS A 61 6.19 -15.74 17.15
N MET A 62 7.28 -15.64 16.39
CA MET A 62 7.45 -16.37 15.14
C MET A 62 8.74 -17.19 15.05
N ALA A 63 9.85 -16.73 15.62
CA ALA A 63 11.12 -17.43 15.55
C ALA A 63 11.01 -18.87 16.11
N GLY A 64 11.50 -19.84 15.34
CA GLY A 64 11.44 -21.26 15.67
C GLY A 64 10.11 -21.95 15.36
N GLU A 65 9.07 -21.22 14.99
CA GLU A 65 7.77 -21.80 14.58
C GLU A 65 7.83 -22.34 13.15
N HIS A 66 6.94 -23.27 12.85
CA HIS A 66 6.71 -23.71 11.48
C HIS A 66 5.90 -22.64 10.72
N PRO A 67 6.28 -22.25 9.48
CA PRO A 67 5.60 -21.20 8.74
C PRO A 67 4.10 -21.45 8.49
N ALA A 68 3.62 -22.69 8.58
CA ALA A 68 2.19 -22.99 8.47
C ALA A 68 1.37 -22.64 9.74
N ASN A 69 2.02 -22.35 10.85
CA ASN A 69 1.35 -22.01 12.11
C ASN A 69 0.91 -20.52 12.15
N ILE A 70 0.44 -19.98 11.01
CA ILE A 70 0.13 -18.55 10.84
C ILE A 70 -0.90 -18.09 11.88
N GLU A 71 -2.00 -18.81 12.05
CA GLU A 71 -3.06 -18.47 13.00
C GLU A 71 -2.56 -18.46 14.45
N LEU A 72 -1.69 -19.39 14.80
CA LEU A 72 -1.07 -19.42 16.14
C LEU A 72 -0.20 -18.20 16.38
N MET A 73 0.66 -17.86 15.41
CA MET A 73 1.55 -16.70 15.48
C MET A 73 0.75 -15.39 15.51
N PHE A 74 -0.30 -15.29 14.68
CA PHE A 74 -1.22 -14.16 14.71
C PHE A 74 -1.86 -13.96 16.08
N ARG A 75 -2.42 -15.01 16.66
CA ARG A 75 -3.08 -14.94 17.97
C ARG A 75 -2.13 -14.53 19.07
N ARG A 76 -0.89 -15.01 19.06
CA ARG A 76 0.16 -14.59 20.00
C ARG A 76 0.49 -13.10 19.88
N ALA A 77 0.75 -12.62 18.66
CA ALA A 77 1.06 -11.22 18.40
C ALA A 77 -0.13 -10.32 18.75
N TYR A 78 -1.34 -10.66 18.32
CA TYR A 78 -2.56 -9.92 18.62
C TYR A 78 -2.87 -9.85 20.11
N SER A 79 -2.72 -10.97 20.83
CA SER A 79 -3.06 -11.08 22.26
C SER A 79 -2.04 -10.41 23.17
N SER A 80 -0.78 -10.22 22.73
CA SER A 80 0.27 -9.61 23.54
C SER A 80 -0.05 -8.18 24.00
N GLY A 81 -0.85 -7.46 23.23
CA GLY A 81 -1.28 -6.10 23.55
C GLY A 81 -2.36 -5.98 24.63
N PHE A 82 -2.95 -7.07 25.07
CA PHE A 82 -4.02 -7.14 26.07
C PHE A 82 -5.12 -6.07 25.87
N THR A 83 -5.08 -4.94 26.59
CA THR A 83 -6.06 -3.83 26.47
C THR A 83 -5.81 -2.89 25.30
N GLN A 84 -4.68 -3.01 24.60
CA GLN A 84 -4.28 -2.16 23.47
C GLN A 84 -4.58 -2.80 22.11
N ARG A 85 -5.52 -3.73 22.05
CA ARG A 85 -5.89 -4.46 20.82
C ARG A 85 -7.04 -3.78 20.06
N PRO A 86 -7.01 -3.76 18.71
CA PRO A 86 -5.86 -4.07 17.87
C PRO A 86 -4.82 -2.94 17.88
N ASP A 87 -3.54 -3.27 18.07
CA ASP A 87 -2.44 -2.35 17.86
C ASP A 87 -2.07 -2.36 16.37
N LEU A 88 -2.36 -1.28 15.65
CA LEU A 88 -2.14 -1.20 14.21
C LEU A 88 -0.66 -1.26 13.82
N THR A 89 0.24 -0.80 14.69
CA THR A 89 1.69 -0.85 14.43
C THR A 89 2.19 -2.30 14.50
N VAL A 90 1.78 -3.02 15.54
CA VAL A 90 2.10 -4.46 15.69
C VAL A 90 1.47 -5.27 14.56
N MET A 91 0.20 -4.99 14.20
CA MET A 91 -0.47 -5.71 13.11
C MET A 91 0.15 -5.38 11.74
N GLY A 92 0.62 -4.15 11.52
CA GLY A 92 1.37 -3.78 10.31
C GLY A 92 2.70 -4.54 10.18
N ALA A 93 3.40 -4.76 11.29
CA ALA A 93 4.60 -5.60 11.33
C ALA A 93 4.27 -7.08 11.05
N PHE A 94 3.26 -7.61 11.76
CA PHE A 94 2.85 -9.01 11.60
C PHE A 94 2.37 -9.32 10.19
N SER A 95 1.62 -8.41 9.56
CA SER A 95 1.11 -8.59 8.19
C SER A 95 2.23 -8.85 7.17
N GLY A 96 3.33 -8.11 7.21
CA GLY A 96 4.48 -8.39 6.33
C GLY A 96 5.15 -9.73 6.62
N LEU A 97 5.31 -10.08 7.89
CA LEU A 97 5.87 -11.36 8.31
C LEU A 97 4.95 -12.54 7.91
N GLU A 98 3.63 -12.35 7.99
CA GLU A 98 2.65 -13.33 7.52
C GLU A 98 2.74 -13.55 6.01
N MET A 99 2.83 -12.48 5.21
CA MET A 99 3.05 -12.59 3.77
C MET A 99 4.29 -13.43 3.45
N ALA A 100 5.39 -13.22 4.18
CA ALA A 100 6.59 -14.02 4.02
C ALA A 100 6.37 -15.50 4.35
N CYS A 101 5.55 -15.84 5.35
CA CYS A 101 5.18 -17.22 5.64
C CYS A 101 4.37 -17.87 4.51
N TRP A 102 3.41 -17.15 3.93
CA TRP A 102 2.65 -17.64 2.77
C TRP A 102 3.55 -17.85 1.54
N ASP A 103 4.51 -16.97 1.29
CA ASP A 103 5.49 -17.12 0.21
C ASP A 103 6.41 -18.34 0.42
N ILE A 104 6.89 -18.56 1.66
CA ILE A 104 7.62 -19.79 2.03
C ILE A 104 6.78 -21.05 1.75
N LEU A 105 5.51 -21.05 2.18
CA LEU A 105 4.63 -22.20 2.00
C LEU A 105 4.34 -22.47 0.52
N GLY A 106 4.15 -21.44 -0.28
CA GLY A 106 3.99 -21.53 -1.73
C GLY A 106 5.20 -22.19 -2.39
N LYS A 107 6.39 -21.68 -2.06
CA LYS A 107 7.67 -22.23 -2.56
C LYS A 107 7.90 -23.67 -2.11
N ALA A 108 7.64 -23.97 -0.85
CA ALA A 108 7.80 -25.34 -0.32
C ALA A 108 6.86 -26.37 -0.96
N ARG A 109 5.72 -25.93 -1.50
CA ARG A 109 4.71 -26.79 -2.14
C ARG A 109 4.67 -26.66 -3.66
N ASP A 110 5.59 -25.88 -4.23
CA ASP A 110 5.66 -25.60 -5.66
C ASP A 110 4.31 -25.12 -6.23
N CYS A 111 3.64 -24.21 -5.51
CA CYS A 111 2.38 -23.63 -5.93
C CYS A 111 2.28 -22.13 -5.58
N PRO A 112 1.55 -21.34 -6.37
CA PRO A 112 1.36 -19.93 -6.06
C PRO A 112 0.46 -19.74 -4.84
N VAL A 113 0.67 -18.67 -4.09
CA VAL A 113 -0.05 -18.37 -2.83
C VAL A 113 -1.57 -18.37 -3.01
N TRP A 114 -2.10 -17.90 -4.14
CA TRP A 114 -3.54 -17.89 -4.38
C TRP A 114 -4.18 -19.29 -4.36
N GLN A 115 -3.43 -20.35 -4.71
CA GLN A 115 -3.93 -21.73 -4.57
C GLN A 115 -4.04 -22.15 -3.10
N LEU A 116 -3.10 -21.70 -2.26
CA LEU A 116 -3.15 -21.95 -0.81
C LEU A 116 -4.32 -21.21 -0.14
N LEU A 117 -4.72 -20.08 -0.70
CA LEU A 117 -5.81 -19.24 -0.17
C LEU A 117 -7.21 -19.59 -0.69
N GLY A 118 -7.37 -20.75 -1.31
CA GLY A 118 -8.69 -21.24 -1.74
C GLY A 118 -8.98 -21.15 -3.23
N GLY A 119 -8.01 -20.77 -4.06
CA GLY A 119 -8.12 -20.79 -5.50
C GLY A 119 -8.41 -19.42 -6.13
N LYS A 120 -8.52 -19.42 -7.44
CA LYS A 120 -8.67 -18.20 -8.24
C LYS A 120 -10.14 -17.90 -8.51
N MET A 121 -10.62 -16.72 -8.11
CA MET A 121 -11.96 -16.23 -8.43
C MET A 121 -12.01 -15.43 -9.72
N ASN A 122 -10.96 -14.63 -10.00
CA ASN A 122 -10.88 -13.77 -11.18
C ASN A 122 -9.52 -13.91 -11.83
N ASP A 123 -9.51 -13.99 -13.17
CA ASP A 123 -8.28 -14.00 -13.97
C ASP A 123 -7.70 -12.60 -14.16
N ARG A 124 -8.55 -11.58 -14.05
CA ARG A 124 -8.18 -10.17 -14.19
C ARG A 124 -8.84 -9.35 -13.13
N VAL A 125 -8.10 -8.42 -12.55
CA VAL A 125 -8.60 -7.42 -11.62
C VAL A 125 -8.48 -6.04 -12.26
N ARG A 126 -9.46 -5.17 -11.99
CA ARG A 126 -9.42 -3.78 -12.42
C ARG A 126 -8.31 -3.05 -11.69
N ALA A 127 -7.38 -2.44 -12.43
CA ALA A 127 -6.36 -1.58 -11.85
C ALA A 127 -6.84 -0.12 -11.82
N TYR A 128 -6.42 0.61 -10.79
CA TYR A 128 -6.46 2.06 -10.75
C TYR A 128 -5.05 2.62 -10.62
N THR A 129 -4.88 3.90 -10.93
CA THR A 129 -3.60 4.60 -10.77
C THR A 129 -3.78 5.89 -9.98
N TYR A 130 -2.75 6.29 -9.24
CA TYR A 130 -2.74 7.56 -8.55
C TYR A 130 -2.49 8.72 -9.53
N LEU A 131 -3.09 9.88 -9.26
CA LEU A 131 -2.84 11.09 -10.05
C LEU A 131 -1.61 11.83 -9.51
N TYR A 132 -0.63 11.98 -10.37
CA TYR A 132 0.58 12.74 -10.14
C TYR A 132 0.75 13.79 -11.24
N PRO A 133 1.52 14.86 -10.99
CA PRO A 133 1.82 15.85 -12.01
C PRO A 133 2.39 15.22 -13.27
N LEU A 134 1.98 15.71 -14.44
CA LEU A 134 2.63 15.39 -15.71
C LEU A 134 3.99 16.12 -15.79
N ALA A 135 4.86 15.69 -16.70
CA ALA A 135 6.22 16.22 -16.81
C ALA A 135 6.31 17.74 -17.03
N HIS A 136 5.28 18.34 -17.61
CA HIS A 136 5.21 19.81 -17.85
C HIS A 136 4.50 20.57 -16.74
N HIS A 137 3.91 19.89 -15.75
CA HIS A 137 3.27 20.55 -14.61
C HIS A 137 4.32 20.97 -13.58
N ALA A 138 4.19 22.17 -13.04
CA ALA A 138 4.94 22.56 -11.85
C ALA A 138 4.41 21.83 -10.62
N LEU A 139 5.29 21.12 -9.91
CA LEU A 139 4.92 20.33 -8.74
C LEU A 139 4.17 21.12 -7.67
N ALA A 140 4.57 22.40 -7.48
CA ALA A 140 3.95 23.27 -6.48
C ALA A 140 2.50 23.62 -6.81
N ASP A 141 2.17 23.71 -8.10
CA ASP A 141 0.86 24.19 -8.55
C ASP A 141 -0.15 23.05 -8.71
N PHE A 142 0.32 21.84 -8.99
CA PHE A 142 -0.54 20.69 -9.25
C PHE A 142 -1.56 20.42 -8.12
N TRP A 143 -1.13 20.56 -6.88
CA TRP A 143 -1.96 20.28 -5.70
C TRP A 143 -3.01 21.36 -5.39
N THR A 144 -3.01 22.44 -6.14
CA THR A 144 -3.98 23.55 -6.02
C THR A 144 -4.69 23.84 -7.33
N SER A 145 -4.42 23.08 -8.39
CA SER A 145 -4.99 23.26 -9.73
C SER A 145 -5.90 22.10 -10.14
N PRO A 146 -7.24 22.23 -10.02
CA PRO A 146 -8.18 21.24 -10.52
C PRO A 146 -8.00 20.91 -12.01
N ASP A 147 -7.61 21.91 -12.81
CA ASP A 147 -7.41 21.72 -14.25
C ASP A 147 -6.22 20.83 -14.58
N GLN A 148 -5.09 20.99 -13.87
CA GLN A 148 -3.93 20.10 -14.05
C GLN A 148 -4.22 18.68 -13.59
N ALA A 149 -4.98 18.50 -12.51
CA ALA A 149 -5.41 17.19 -12.06
C ALA A 149 -6.34 16.52 -13.08
N ALA A 150 -7.25 17.28 -13.68
CA ALA A 150 -8.13 16.80 -14.73
C ALA A 150 -7.35 16.40 -16.00
N GLU A 151 -6.34 17.16 -16.39
CA GLU A 151 -5.44 16.83 -17.50
C GLU A 151 -4.66 15.54 -17.22
N ALA A 152 -4.12 15.39 -16.01
CA ALA A 152 -3.46 14.16 -15.59
C ALA A 152 -4.41 12.95 -15.62
N ALA A 153 -5.68 13.13 -15.23
CA ALA A 153 -6.69 12.08 -15.29
C ALA A 153 -7.00 11.65 -16.73
N VAL A 154 -7.10 12.61 -17.66
CA VAL A 154 -7.26 12.32 -19.10
C VAL A 154 -6.08 11.50 -19.62
N ALA A 155 -4.85 11.91 -19.32
CA ALA A 155 -3.65 11.18 -19.72
C ALA A 155 -3.63 9.73 -19.18
N LYS A 156 -4.19 9.49 -17.98
CA LYS A 156 -4.33 8.13 -17.44
C LYS A 156 -5.43 7.33 -18.15
N ALA A 157 -6.53 7.99 -18.53
CA ALA A 157 -7.56 7.36 -19.35
C ALA A 157 -7.02 6.94 -20.73
N ASP A 158 -6.25 7.80 -21.38
CA ASP A 158 -5.59 7.52 -22.67
C ASP A 158 -4.59 6.36 -22.55
N ALA A 159 -3.96 6.19 -21.38
CA ALA A 159 -3.11 5.04 -21.09
C ALA A 159 -3.89 3.74 -20.76
N GLY A 160 -5.23 3.77 -20.82
CA GLY A 160 -6.09 2.59 -20.63
C GLY A 160 -6.59 2.37 -19.20
N TYR A 161 -6.31 3.25 -18.24
CA TYR A 161 -6.89 3.15 -16.91
C TYR A 161 -8.36 3.58 -16.91
N THR A 162 -9.21 2.81 -16.23
CA THR A 162 -10.64 3.11 -16.08
C THR A 162 -10.99 3.68 -14.70
N ALA A 163 -10.01 3.82 -13.83
CA ALA A 163 -10.14 4.42 -12.50
C ALA A 163 -8.87 5.15 -12.10
N VAL A 164 -9.05 6.27 -11.40
CA VAL A 164 -7.95 7.06 -10.84
C VAL A 164 -8.18 7.31 -9.35
N LYS A 165 -7.09 7.43 -8.61
CA LYS A 165 -7.09 7.79 -7.18
C LYS A 165 -6.39 9.13 -6.99
N PHE A 166 -6.91 9.96 -6.11
CA PHE A 166 -6.27 11.21 -5.69
C PHE A 166 -6.77 11.60 -4.28
N ASP A 167 -6.02 12.46 -3.60
CA ASP A 167 -6.40 13.01 -2.31
C ASP A 167 -7.07 14.37 -2.51
N PRO A 168 -8.41 14.45 -2.45
CA PRO A 168 -9.13 15.67 -2.80
C PRO A 168 -8.93 16.82 -1.80
N ALA A 169 -8.53 16.50 -0.55
CA ALA A 169 -8.25 17.51 0.47
C ALA A 169 -6.84 18.10 0.39
N GLY A 170 -6.06 17.74 -0.65
CA GLY A 170 -4.67 18.12 -0.82
C GLY A 170 -3.70 17.26 -0.02
N PRO A 171 -2.40 17.48 -0.20
CA PRO A 171 -1.39 16.69 0.49
C PRO A 171 -1.45 16.95 2.00
N TYR A 172 -1.60 15.89 2.79
CA TYR A 172 -1.49 15.97 4.23
C TYR A 172 -0.07 16.37 4.63
N THR A 173 0.08 17.41 5.42
CA THR A 173 1.38 17.81 5.93
C THR A 173 1.60 17.22 7.31
N LEU A 174 2.83 16.73 7.58
CA LEU A 174 3.21 16.28 8.91
C LEU A 174 3.31 17.43 9.93
N ARG A 175 3.33 18.67 9.44
CA ARG A 175 3.39 19.88 10.26
C ARG A 175 2.00 20.51 10.33
N GLY A 176 1.55 20.81 11.55
CA GLY A 176 0.35 21.60 11.78
C GLY A 176 -0.96 20.82 11.92
N GLY A 177 -0.94 19.48 11.98
CA GLY A 177 -2.14 18.67 12.24
C GLY A 177 -3.28 19.06 11.30
N HIS A 178 -3.26 18.59 10.08
CA HIS A 178 -4.19 19.00 9.02
C HIS A 178 -5.66 18.87 9.47
N MET A 179 -6.30 19.99 9.67
CA MET A 179 -7.75 20.10 9.86
C MET A 179 -8.34 20.82 8.65
N PRO A 180 -9.09 20.10 7.78
CA PRO A 180 -9.64 20.72 6.57
C PRO A 180 -10.62 21.85 6.94
N GLY A 181 -10.37 23.04 6.40
CA GLY A 181 -11.27 24.18 6.48
C GLY A 181 -12.26 24.24 5.30
N MET A 182 -13.15 25.21 5.31
CA MET A 182 -14.11 25.42 4.21
C MET A 182 -13.45 25.61 2.84
N ARG A 183 -12.27 26.21 2.81
CA ARG A 183 -11.48 26.38 1.58
C ARG A 183 -11.03 25.04 1.03
N ASP A 184 -10.57 24.13 1.89
CA ASP A 184 -10.11 22.80 1.49
C ASP A 184 -11.27 21.95 0.97
N ILE A 185 -12.43 22.05 1.61
CA ILE A 185 -13.67 21.41 1.13
C ILE A 185 -14.06 21.93 -0.26
N SER A 186 -14.06 23.24 -0.45
CA SER A 186 -14.39 23.85 -1.75
C SER A 186 -13.40 23.45 -2.83
N MET A 187 -12.11 23.38 -2.50
CA MET A 187 -11.07 22.90 -3.39
C MET A 187 -11.26 21.43 -3.76
N SER A 188 -11.57 20.59 -2.77
CA SER A 188 -11.86 19.16 -2.99
C SER A 188 -13.02 18.94 -3.95
N VAL A 189 -14.09 19.72 -3.80
CA VAL A 189 -15.23 19.69 -4.71
C VAL A 189 -14.83 20.14 -6.13
N ALA A 190 -14.00 21.19 -6.25
CA ALA A 190 -13.51 21.66 -7.54
C ALA A 190 -12.65 20.60 -8.25
N PHE A 191 -11.76 19.91 -7.54
CA PHE A 191 -10.96 18.80 -8.08
C PHE A 191 -11.86 17.65 -8.56
N CYS A 192 -12.78 17.19 -7.73
CA CYS A 192 -13.71 16.12 -8.10
C CYS A 192 -14.50 16.47 -9.35
N LYS A 193 -15.02 17.69 -9.40
CA LYS A 193 -15.80 18.19 -10.54
C LYS A 193 -14.97 18.26 -11.81
N ALA A 194 -13.78 18.86 -11.77
CA ALA A 194 -12.92 19.02 -12.94
C ALA A 194 -12.50 17.65 -13.53
N ILE A 195 -12.11 16.69 -12.67
CA ILE A 195 -11.75 15.35 -13.09
C ILE A 195 -12.94 14.61 -13.69
N HIS A 196 -14.12 14.71 -13.06
CA HIS A 196 -15.33 14.08 -13.54
C HIS A 196 -15.80 14.64 -14.88
N ASP A 197 -15.83 15.97 -15.02
CA ASP A 197 -16.37 16.64 -16.22
C ASP A 197 -15.47 16.36 -17.45
N ARG A 198 -14.14 16.37 -17.28
CA ARG A 198 -13.20 16.02 -18.36
C ARG A 198 -13.16 14.52 -18.63
N GLY A 199 -13.27 13.68 -17.60
CA GLY A 199 -13.31 12.23 -17.78
C GLY A 199 -14.55 11.69 -18.48
N ARG A 200 -15.62 12.50 -18.59
CA ARG A 200 -16.85 12.21 -19.36
C ARG A 200 -16.84 12.68 -20.80
N GLN A 201 -15.91 13.53 -21.17
CA GLN A 201 -15.81 13.92 -22.59
C GLN A 201 -15.42 12.68 -23.41
N PRO A 202 -16.12 12.38 -24.51
CA PRO A 202 -15.77 11.24 -25.34
C PRO A 202 -14.38 11.49 -25.93
N LEU A 203 -13.40 10.82 -25.37
CA LEU A 203 -12.08 10.69 -25.94
C LEU A 203 -12.20 9.74 -27.13
N GLY A 204 -12.32 10.24 -28.37
CA GLY A 204 -12.28 9.46 -29.58
C GLY A 204 -12.98 8.07 -29.55
N PRO A 205 -12.75 7.14 -30.46
CA PRO A 205 -13.45 5.86 -30.53
C PRO A 205 -13.01 4.82 -29.49
N SER A 206 -12.43 5.18 -28.35
CA SER A 206 -12.11 4.25 -27.26
C SER A 206 -13.25 4.14 -26.25
N PRO A 207 -13.77 2.93 -25.98
CA PRO A 207 -14.87 2.73 -25.06
C PRO A 207 -14.37 2.68 -23.61
N GLY A 208 -14.42 3.77 -22.89
CA GLY A 208 -14.10 3.75 -21.46
C GLY A 208 -14.31 5.08 -20.77
N ALA A 209 -15.50 5.31 -20.21
CA ALA A 209 -15.68 6.41 -19.26
C ALA A 209 -14.86 6.15 -18.01
N LEU A 210 -14.08 7.14 -17.55
CA LEU A 210 -13.39 7.10 -16.26
C LEU A 210 -14.42 7.04 -15.14
N HIS A 211 -14.32 6.03 -14.30
CA HIS A 211 -15.01 6.01 -13.02
C HIS A 211 -14.09 6.59 -11.95
N THR A 212 -14.46 7.71 -11.37
CA THR A 212 -13.72 8.31 -10.26
C THR A 212 -13.98 7.49 -9.00
N ALA A 213 -12.99 6.78 -8.50
CA ALA A 213 -13.05 6.18 -7.19
C ALA A 213 -12.54 7.22 -6.17
N LEU A 214 -13.46 7.77 -5.38
CA LEU A 214 -13.11 8.48 -4.15
C LEU A 214 -12.84 7.42 -3.08
N VAL A 215 -11.65 7.43 -2.52
CA VAL A 215 -11.27 6.60 -1.37
C VAL A 215 -10.98 7.52 -0.20
#